data_d706ee5c7b00bda414656646b0149778
#
_entry.id   d706ee5c7b00bda414656646b0149778
#
_cell.length_a   1.000
_cell.length_b   1.000
_cell.length_c   1.000
_cell.angle_alpha   90.00
_cell.angle_beta   90.00
_cell.angle_gamma   90.00
#
_symmetry.space_group_name_H-M   'P 1'
#
loop_
_entity.id
_entity.type
_entity.pdbx_description
1 polymer ?
#
loop_
_entity_poly.entity_id
_entity_poly.type
_entity_poly.pdbx_seq_one_letter_code
_entity_poly.pdbx_strand_id
1 'polypeptide(L)'
;MGFFSRWLKKSPVSVAQKFSESPVNISQVAQLPIDWFGAGVYEREAAVRTVIDHIARNIASMPFKVYTRQSDGDRVEDTTSPLAQLMAKPSVLPGMTRYRFFYSLLCDGLLNDRWLCLLDADRQSGRLWLRRIPVQNFTLSGNTLDEITGVQISTGQPEGSQYFKLPDPQILLDVGYSTSGIGGSPVSGTLAPLLAEAREMAEYRRAIAKNGGQIPAYISRPKEMPWPSQEAQDEFVQGMRNYKAGGNLAGGWPLLNDGMEIKTVDAFKPIDMQDIDARDRIRIDVANAFHIAPENLGFRSGTNSNIASFKEQMWNVELMPYIVAFEQSLNLLLPDALGQPDAYIEANVDAKLRGTFSEQYQALSTATGRSFMTTNEARRILNYPKLDGGDELVTPLNVATGGQPSPQDGGRTQNAQQNNPVNGEGQ
;
A
#
# COMPACT_ATOMS: atom_id res chain seq x y z
N MET A 1 -29.24 23.08 -5.90
CA MET A 1 -28.57 23.15 -7.21
C MET A 1 -27.44 24.16 -7.09
N GLY A 2 -26.33 23.64 -6.56
CA GLY A 2 -25.26 24.43 -6.01
C GLY A 2 -24.16 24.77 -7.02
N PHE A 3 -23.09 25.24 -6.49
CA PHE A 3 -21.84 25.72 -7.07
C PHE A 3 -21.34 24.93 -8.30
N PHE A 4 -21.52 23.62 -8.33
CA PHE A 4 -21.13 22.72 -9.43
C PHE A 4 -21.92 22.95 -10.74
N SER A 5 -23.22 23.26 -10.69
CA SER A 5 -23.98 23.54 -11.91
C SER A 5 -23.55 24.83 -12.59
N ARG A 6 -23.00 25.75 -11.80
CA ARG A 6 -22.45 27.03 -12.29
C ARG A 6 -21.03 26.85 -12.84
N TRP A 7 -20.29 25.89 -12.30
CA TRP A 7 -18.93 25.55 -12.71
C TRP A 7 -18.90 24.74 -14.00
N LEU A 8 -19.76 23.73 -14.15
CA LEU A 8 -19.92 22.96 -15.39
C LEU A 8 -20.28 23.84 -16.61
N LYS A 9 -20.94 24.99 -16.37
CA LYS A 9 -21.27 25.95 -17.44
C LYS A 9 -20.12 26.88 -17.79
N LYS A 10 -19.06 26.98 -16.99
CA LYS A 10 -17.94 27.91 -17.17
C LYS A 10 -16.60 27.24 -17.48
N SER A 11 -16.50 25.93 -17.51
CA SER A 11 -15.25 25.24 -17.87
C SER A 11 -15.02 25.29 -19.38
N PRO A 12 -14.15 26.17 -19.88
CA PRO A 12 -13.71 26.07 -21.25
C PRO A 12 -12.74 24.89 -21.33
N VAL A 13 -13.07 23.84 -22.04
CA VAL A 13 -12.20 22.71 -22.35
C VAL A 13 -11.79 21.93 -21.09
N SER A 14 -12.33 20.74 -20.93
CA SER A 14 -11.91 19.83 -19.84
C SER A 14 -10.39 19.70 -19.85
N VAL A 15 -9.78 19.85 -18.67
CA VAL A 15 -8.34 19.68 -18.47
C VAL A 15 -7.88 18.33 -19.01
N ALA A 16 -8.72 17.31 -18.84
CA ALA A 16 -8.49 15.96 -19.36
C ALA A 16 -8.26 15.92 -20.88
N GLN A 17 -8.91 16.78 -21.65
CA GLN A 17 -8.76 16.78 -23.10
C GLN A 17 -7.42 17.36 -23.55
N LYS A 18 -6.86 18.32 -22.78
CA LYS A 18 -5.51 18.86 -23.08
C LYS A 18 -4.41 17.82 -22.82
N PHE A 19 -4.66 16.87 -21.93
CA PHE A 19 -3.70 15.82 -21.59
C PHE A 19 -3.90 14.51 -22.35
N SER A 20 -5.05 14.29 -23.01
CA SER A 20 -5.37 13.01 -23.67
C SER A 20 -4.89 12.87 -25.11
N GLU A 21 -4.47 13.97 -25.74
CA GLU A 21 -4.16 13.98 -27.17
C GLU A 21 -2.69 13.70 -27.52
N SER A 22 -1.81 13.59 -26.52
CA SER A 22 -0.41 13.24 -26.76
C SER A 22 -0.23 11.71 -26.69
N PRO A 23 0.01 11.03 -27.82
CA PRO A 23 0.33 9.61 -27.79
C PRO A 23 1.67 9.40 -27.06
N VAL A 24 1.61 8.85 -25.87
CA VAL A 24 2.82 8.43 -25.14
C VAL A 24 3.24 7.08 -25.69
N ASN A 25 4.39 7.04 -26.35
CA ASN A 25 4.97 5.77 -26.79
C ASN A 25 5.47 5.00 -25.57
N ILE A 26 4.79 3.90 -25.25
CA ILE A 26 5.11 3.04 -24.08
C ILE A 26 6.58 2.57 -24.14
N SER A 27 7.13 2.37 -25.33
CA SER A 27 8.53 2.00 -25.53
C SER A 27 9.50 3.11 -25.09
N GLN A 28 9.11 4.37 -25.18
CA GLN A 28 9.92 5.50 -24.71
C GLN A 28 9.86 5.66 -23.19
N VAL A 29 8.73 5.35 -22.57
CA VAL A 29 8.60 5.33 -21.10
C VAL A 29 9.50 4.25 -20.49
N ALA A 30 9.63 3.10 -21.14
CA ALA A 30 10.52 2.03 -20.72
C ALA A 30 12.03 2.37 -20.86
N GLN A 31 12.38 3.40 -21.63
CA GLN A 31 13.76 3.84 -21.87
C GLN A 31 14.17 5.08 -21.04
N LEU A 32 13.27 5.66 -20.25
CA LEU A 32 13.60 6.75 -19.35
C LEU A 32 14.74 6.31 -18.40
N PRO A 33 15.78 7.15 -18.20
CA PRO A 33 16.85 6.85 -17.26
C PRO A 33 16.22 6.60 -15.91
N ILE A 34 16.52 5.43 -15.35
CA ILE A 34 15.93 5.03 -14.09
C ILE A 34 16.59 5.83 -13.02
N ASP A 35 15.88 6.83 -12.54
CA ASP A 35 16.24 7.52 -11.32
C ASP A 35 16.20 6.51 -10.17
N TRP A 36 17.21 6.52 -9.31
CA TRP A 36 17.26 5.70 -8.08
C TRP A 36 16.20 6.12 -7.06
N PHE A 37 15.53 7.23 -7.31
CA PHE A 37 14.45 7.78 -6.51
C PHE A 37 13.10 7.46 -7.18
N GLY A 38 12.13 7.00 -6.41
CA GLY A 38 10.79 6.73 -6.90
C GLY A 38 10.64 5.44 -7.70
N ALA A 39 10.13 5.53 -8.93
CA ALA A 39 9.76 4.37 -9.75
C ALA A 39 10.90 3.38 -9.99
N GLY A 40 12.14 3.85 -10.15
CA GLY A 40 13.29 2.99 -10.41
C GLY A 40 13.62 2.03 -9.27
N VAL A 41 13.43 2.44 -8.03
CA VAL A 41 13.62 1.59 -6.85
C VAL A 41 12.55 0.51 -6.80
N TYR A 42 11.30 0.86 -7.08
CA TYR A 42 10.19 -0.10 -7.11
C TYR A 42 10.38 -1.20 -8.15
N GLU A 43 10.92 -0.88 -9.31
CA GLU A 43 11.10 -1.85 -10.39
C GLU A 43 12.29 -2.79 -10.18
N ARG A 44 13.31 -2.35 -9.45
CA ARG A 44 14.60 -3.06 -9.34
C ARG A 44 14.84 -3.72 -8.00
N GLU A 45 14.28 -3.16 -6.92
CA GLU A 45 14.51 -3.63 -5.56
C GLU A 45 13.35 -4.46 -5.05
N ALA A 46 13.51 -5.79 -5.10
CA ALA A 46 12.46 -6.73 -4.73
C ALA A 46 11.96 -6.54 -3.29
N ALA A 47 12.83 -6.18 -2.34
CA ALA A 47 12.44 -5.94 -0.96
C ALA A 47 11.51 -4.73 -0.84
N VAL A 48 11.86 -3.61 -1.48
CA VAL A 48 11.03 -2.39 -1.51
C VAL A 48 9.69 -2.66 -2.17
N ARG A 49 9.71 -3.32 -3.33
CA ARG A 49 8.48 -3.70 -4.03
C ARG A 49 7.56 -4.56 -3.16
N THR A 50 8.12 -5.54 -2.45
CA THR A 50 7.33 -6.42 -1.57
C THR A 50 6.61 -5.64 -0.48
N VAL A 51 7.30 -4.69 0.16
CA VAL A 51 6.69 -3.86 1.22
C VAL A 51 5.61 -2.94 0.66
N ILE A 52 5.90 -2.23 -0.42
CA ILE A 52 4.95 -1.30 -1.06
C ILE A 52 3.72 -2.06 -1.55
N ASP A 53 3.91 -3.18 -2.26
CA ASP A 53 2.81 -4.02 -2.71
C ASP A 53 1.99 -4.54 -1.54
N HIS A 54 2.63 -4.94 -0.43
CA HIS A 54 1.95 -5.41 0.76
C HIS A 54 1.01 -4.34 1.32
N ILE A 55 1.48 -3.13 1.55
CA ILE A 55 0.68 -2.03 2.08
C ILE A 55 -0.42 -1.64 1.08
N ALA A 56 -0.04 -1.34 -0.16
CA ALA A 56 -0.97 -0.84 -1.18
C ALA A 56 -2.08 -1.85 -1.53
N ARG A 57 -1.75 -3.16 -1.63
CA ARG A 57 -2.75 -4.21 -1.93
C ARG A 57 -3.76 -4.38 -0.81
N ASN A 58 -3.30 -4.39 0.43
CA ASN A 58 -4.18 -4.54 1.58
C ASN A 58 -5.15 -3.36 1.68
N ILE A 59 -4.67 -2.14 1.57
CA ILE A 59 -5.50 -0.93 1.66
C ILE A 59 -6.43 -0.79 0.45
N ALA A 60 -5.92 -0.91 -0.79
CA ALA A 60 -6.74 -0.77 -2.00
C ALA A 60 -7.86 -1.82 -2.13
N SER A 61 -7.69 -2.99 -1.49
CA SER A 61 -8.70 -4.06 -1.49
C SER A 61 -9.79 -3.87 -0.44
N MET A 62 -9.68 -2.86 0.46
CA MET A 62 -10.73 -2.55 1.42
C MET A 62 -11.89 -1.80 0.75
N PRO A 63 -13.13 -2.03 1.20
CA PRO A 63 -14.24 -1.18 0.84
C PRO A 63 -14.09 0.20 1.53
N PHE A 64 -14.09 1.26 0.75
CA PHE A 64 -14.29 2.62 1.24
C PHE A 64 -15.77 2.94 1.14
N LYS A 65 -16.40 3.18 2.28
CA LYS A 65 -17.83 3.49 2.38
C LYS A 65 -18.03 4.98 2.59
N VAL A 66 -19.16 5.48 2.13
CA VAL A 66 -19.56 6.86 2.37
C VAL A 66 -20.67 6.88 3.38
N TYR A 67 -20.56 7.74 4.37
CA TYR A 67 -21.56 7.98 5.41
C TYR A 67 -21.96 9.43 5.43
N THR A 68 -23.23 9.69 5.76
CA THR A 68 -23.75 11.03 6.03
C THR A 68 -24.07 11.15 7.52
N ARG A 69 -23.57 12.20 8.14
CA ARG A 69 -23.90 12.51 9.54
C ARG A 69 -25.32 13.03 9.64
N GLN A 70 -26.07 12.49 10.61
CA GLN A 70 -27.42 12.93 10.92
C GLN A 70 -27.40 13.98 12.05
N SER A 71 -28.45 14.77 12.15
CA SER A 71 -28.58 15.82 13.16
C SER A 71 -28.64 15.31 14.61
N ASP A 72 -29.00 14.04 14.80
CA ASP A 72 -29.05 13.33 16.08
C ASP A 72 -27.71 12.69 16.49
N GLY A 73 -26.66 12.85 15.67
CA GLY A 73 -25.34 12.29 15.89
C GLY A 73 -25.15 10.87 15.34
N ASP A 74 -26.20 10.29 14.76
CA ASP A 74 -26.12 8.99 14.07
C ASP A 74 -25.50 9.14 12.67
N ARG A 75 -25.18 8.03 12.03
CA ARG A 75 -24.64 7.98 10.68
C ARG A 75 -25.39 6.99 9.80
N VAL A 76 -25.63 7.37 8.56
CA VAL A 76 -26.28 6.52 7.57
C VAL A 76 -25.34 6.27 6.42
N GLU A 77 -25.21 4.98 6.02
CA GLU A 77 -24.42 4.61 4.84
C GLU A 77 -25.12 5.15 3.58
N ASP A 78 -24.38 5.97 2.83
CA ASP A 78 -24.85 6.55 1.57
C ASP A 78 -24.26 5.76 0.39
N THR A 79 -25.14 5.23 -0.44
CA THR A 79 -24.77 4.45 -1.65
C THR A 79 -25.15 5.15 -2.95
N THR A 80 -25.85 6.29 -2.88
CA THR A 80 -26.49 6.94 -4.03
C THR A 80 -25.92 8.29 -4.40
N SER A 81 -25.28 8.96 -3.46
CA SER A 81 -24.72 10.29 -3.67
C SER A 81 -23.60 10.33 -4.73
N PRO A 82 -23.29 11.51 -5.27
CA PRO A 82 -22.14 11.68 -6.15
C PRO A 82 -20.82 11.20 -5.55
N LEU A 83 -20.59 11.41 -4.25
CA LEU A 83 -19.41 10.92 -3.54
C LEU A 83 -19.38 9.39 -3.49
N ALA A 84 -20.50 8.76 -3.13
CA ALA A 84 -20.60 7.31 -3.10
C ALA A 84 -20.36 6.67 -4.49
N GLN A 85 -20.93 7.27 -5.53
CA GLN A 85 -20.71 6.83 -6.91
C GLN A 85 -19.26 7.00 -7.35
N LEU A 86 -18.60 8.10 -6.94
CA LEU A 86 -17.19 8.35 -7.21
C LEU A 86 -16.30 7.31 -6.52
N MET A 87 -16.56 7.02 -5.24
CA MET A 87 -15.81 6.00 -4.49
C MET A 87 -16.01 4.58 -5.02
N ALA A 88 -17.21 4.25 -5.52
CA ALA A 88 -17.48 2.96 -6.14
C ALA A 88 -16.75 2.78 -7.48
N LYS A 89 -16.64 3.84 -8.27
CA LYS A 89 -15.96 3.82 -9.58
C LYS A 89 -15.20 5.14 -9.79
N PRO A 90 -13.99 5.28 -9.22
CA PRO A 90 -13.27 6.55 -9.22
C PRO A 90 -12.76 6.97 -10.60
N SER A 91 -12.58 6.06 -11.55
CA SER A 91 -12.04 6.38 -12.86
C SER A 91 -12.93 5.89 -13.99
N VAL A 92 -12.95 6.66 -15.11
CA VAL A 92 -13.60 6.27 -16.37
C VAL A 92 -12.61 5.66 -17.36
N LEU A 93 -11.31 5.67 -17.05
CA LEU A 93 -10.28 5.14 -17.95
C LEU A 93 -10.45 3.64 -18.19
N PRO A 94 -10.28 3.15 -19.43
CA PRO A 94 -10.37 1.73 -19.72
C PRO A 94 -9.40 0.90 -18.89
N GLY A 95 -9.90 -0.18 -18.29
CA GLY A 95 -9.09 -1.08 -17.46
C GLY A 95 -8.74 -0.56 -16.07
N MET A 96 -9.11 0.67 -15.72
CA MET A 96 -8.85 1.25 -14.40
C MET A 96 -10.00 0.90 -13.45
N THR A 97 -9.88 -0.22 -12.73
CA THR A 97 -10.81 -0.60 -11.68
C THR A 97 -10.60 0.25 -10.42
N ARG A 98 -11.57 0.26 -9.51
CA ARG A 98 -11.42 0.92 -8.20
C ARG A 98 -10.15 0.46 -7.48
N TYR A 99 -9.91 -0.85 -7.44
CA TYR A 99 -8.72 -1.42 -6.83
C TYR A 99 -7.44 -0.89 -7.47
N ARG A 100 -7.32 -0.93 -8.79
CA ARG A 100 -6.13 -0.44 -9.51
C ARG A 100 -5.89 1.03 -9.30
N PHE A 101 -6.96 1.82 -9.23
CA PHE A 101 -6.87 3.26 -9.01
C PHE A 101 -6.27 3.58 -7.64
N PHE A 102 -6.87 3.06 -6.57
CA PHE A 102 -6.37 3.30 -5.22
C PHE A 102 -4.99 2.66 -4.98
N TYR A 103 -4.76 1.47 -5.52
CA TYR A 103 -3.44 0.86 -5.49
C TYR A 103 -2.36 1.78 -6.10
N SER A 104 -2.65 2.40 -7.25
CA SER A 104 -1.69 3.29 -7.91
C SER A 104 -1.43 4.57 -7.10
N LEU A 105 -2.46 5.15 -6.47
CA LEU A 105 -2.28 6.32 -5.59
C LEU A 105 -1.45 5.98 -4.36
N LEU A 106 -1.75 4.85 -3.72
CA LEU A 106 -1.01 4.39 -2.56
C LEU A 106 0.47 4.11 -2.91
N CYS A 107 0.73 3.53 -4.07
CA CYS A 107 2.10 3.35 -4.55
C CYS A 107 2.81 4.70 -4.76
N ASP A 108 2.13 5.70 -5.32
CA ASP A 108 2.71 7.05 -5.46
C ASP A 108 3.05 7.66 -4.11
N GLY A 109 2.14 7.58 -3.13
CA GLY A 109 2.36 8.07 -1.78
C GLY A 109 3.53 7.35 -1.08
N LEU A 110 3.54 6.03 -1.12
CA LEU A 110 4.59 5.23 -0.48
C LEU A 110 5.98 5.42 -1.10
N LEU A 111 6.04 5.60 -2.43
CA LEU A 111 7.30 5.78 -3.15
C LEU A 111 7.84 7.20 -3.07
N ASN A 112 6.95 8.20 -3.15
CA ASN A 112 7.32 9.59 -3.36
C ASN A 112 6.88 10.52 -2.22
N ASP A 113 6.23 9.97 -1.21
CA ASP A 113 5.61 10.70 -0.10
C ASP A 113 4.66 11.82 -0.56
N ARG A 114 4.04 11.61 -1.72
CA ARG A 114 3.05 12.51 -2.31
C ARG A 114 2.28 11.85 -3.42
N TRP A 115 1.03 12.26 -3.62
CA TRP A 115 0.23 11.90 -4.79
C TRP A 115 -0.71 13.04 -5.20
N LEU A 116 -1.13 13.02 -6.45
CA LEU A 116 -2.00 14.03 -7.03
C LEU A 116 -3.10 13.40 -7.87
N CYS A 117 -4.33 13.86 -7.66
CA CYS A 117 -5.47 13.58 -8.53
C CYS A 117 -6.15 14.86 -9.00
N LEU A 118 -6.68 14.81 -10.23
CA LEU A 118 -7.62 15.78 -10.73
C LEU A 118 -9.05 15.23 -10.64
N LEU A 119 -9.95 16.00 -10.05
CA LEU A 119 -11.39 15.79 -10.15
C LEU A 119 -11.89 16.41 -11.47
N ASP A 120 -12.43 15.59 -12.34
CA ASP A 120 -12.91 15.98 -13.67
C ASP A 120 -14.33 15.46 -13.90
N ALA A 121 -15.00 15.97 -14.91
CA ALA A 121 -16.32 15.51 -15.31
C ALA A 121 -16.26 14.93 -16.72
N ASP A 122 -16.81 13.74 -16.90
CA ASP A 122 -16.98 13.16 -18.22
C ASP A 122 -17.97 13.99 -19.04
N ARG A 123 -17.56 14.40 -20.22
CA ARG A 123 -18.33 15.33 -21.07
C ARG A 123 -19.65 14.77 -21.57
N GLN A 124 -19.70 13.48 -21.80
CA GLN A 124 -20.89 12.84 -22.37
C GLN A 124 -21.93 12.55 -21.31
N SER A 125 -21.50 12.03 -20.17
CA SER A 125 -22.38 11.59 -19.08
C SER A 125 -22.53 12.61 -17.95
N GLY A 126 -21.66 13.63 -17.88
CA GLY A 126 -21.57 14.55 -16.74
C GLY A 126 -21.08 13.89 -15.45
N ARG A 127 -20.65 12.64 -15.53
CA ARG A 127 -20.19 11.87 -14.37
C ARG A 127 -18.85 12.38 -13.89
N LEU A 128 -18.73 12.60 -12.59
CA LEU A 128 -17.48 12.95 -11.94
C LEU A 128 -16.55 11.73 -11.83
N TRP A 129 -15.27 11.97 -12.01
CA TRP A 129 -14.25 10.95 -11.92
C TRP A 129 -12.89 11.55 -11.52
N LEU A 130 -12.00 10.70 -11.04
CA LEU A 130 -10.66 11.10 -10.63
C LEU A 130 -9.62 10.63 -11.65
N ARG A 131 -8.72 11.53 -11.99
CA ARG A 131 -7.54 11.24 -12.80
C ARG A 131 -6.29 11.31 -11.95
N ARG A 132 -5.61 10.17 -11.77
CA ARG A 132 -4.28 10.15 -11.19
C ARG A 132 -3.29 10.88 -12.09
N ILE A 133 -2.47 11.73 -11.51
CA ILE A 133 -1.35 12.38 -12.20
C ILE A 133 -0.06 11.73 -11.68
N PRO A 134 0.73 11.06 -12.53
CA PRO A 134 2.02 10.50 -12.13
C PRO A 134 2.93 11.57 -11.53
N VAL A 135 3.70 11.21 -10.49
CA VAL A 135 4.51 12.16 -9.71
C VAL A 135 5.52 12.93 -10.57
N GLN A 136 6.04 12.33 -11.62
CA GLN A 136 6.94 12.97 -12.57
C GLN A 136 6.27 14.03 -13.45
N ASN A 137 4.94 14.07 -13.50
CA ASN A 137 4.18 14.97 -14.36
C ASN A 137 3.63 16.17 -13.60
N PHE A 138 4.00 16.37 -12.34
CA PHE A 138 3.64 17.58 -11.62
C PHE A 138 4.77 18.10 -10.74
N THR A 139 4.79 19.41 -10.54
CA THR A 139 5.69 20.11 -9.62
C THR A 139 4.87 20.96 -8.67
N LEU A 140 5.35 21.09 -7.44
CA LEU A 140 4.73 21.88 -6.39
C LEU A 140 5.40 23.24 -6.31
N SER A 141 4.61 24.27 -6.06
CA SER A 141 5.09 25.62 -5.74
C SER A 141 4.60 25.99 -4.35
N GLY A 142 5.44 26.62 -3.57
CA GLY A 142 5.08 27.00 -2.21
C GLY A 142 5.99 28.07 -1.66
N ASN A 143 5.76 28.44 -0.41
CA ASN A 143 6.57 29.39 0.34
C ASN A 143 7.43 28.67 1.40
N THR A 144 8.22 29.44 2.14
CA THR A 144 9.09 28.95 3.22
C THR A 144 8.36 28.64 4.53
N LEU A 145 7.04 28.83 4.57
CA LEU A 145 6.19 28.64 5.76
C LEU A 145 5.33 27.38 5.70
N ASP A 146 5.81 26.34 4.99
CA ASP A 146 5.10 25.07 4.82
C ASP A 146 3.75 25.18 4.08
N GLU A 147 3.60 26.18 3.22
CA GLU A 147 2.39 26.40 2.43
C GLU A 147 2.62 26.07 0.97
N ILE A 148 1.83 25.13 0.44
CA ILE A 148 1.81 24.80 -0.98
C ILE A 148 0.81 25.73 -1.67
N THR A 149 1.32 26.63 -2.50
CA THR A 149 0.51 27.67 -3.15
C THR A 149 0.03 27.30 -4.53
N GLY A 150 0.59 26.25 -5.13
CA GLY A 150 0.17 25.83 -6.47
C GLY A 150 0.80 24.53 -6.93
N VAL A 151 0.22 24.01 -8.00
CA VAL A 151 0.66 22.79 -8.69
C VAL A 151 0.75 23.08 -10.17
N GLN A 152 1.88 22.76 -10.76
CA GLN A 152 2.05 22.75 -12.21
C GLN A 152 2.01 21.32 -12.72
N ILE A 153 1.06 21.00 -13.59
CA ILE A 153 0.92 19.70 -14.24
C ILE A 153 1.45 19.80 -15.65
N SER A 154 2.31 18.86 -16.06
CA SER A 154 2.93 18.83 -17.39
C SER A 154 2.74 17.48 -18.05
N THR A 155 2.45 17.50 -19.36
CA THR A 155 2.41 16.28 -20.20
C THR A 155 3.78 15.92 -20.79
N GLY A 156 4.80 16.70 -20.49
CA GLY A 156 6.12 16.60 -21.13
C GLY A 156 6.20 17.29 -22.50
N GLN A 157 5.10 17.89 -22.97
CA GLN A 157 5.09 18.72 -24.18
C GLN A 157 5.19 20.21 -23.80
N PRO A 158 5.89 21.05 -24.58
CA PRO A 158 6.10 22.48 -24.25
C PRO A 158 4.79 23.26 -24.04
N GLU A 159 3.75 22.91 -24.74
CA GLU A 159 2.42 23.58 -24.66
C GLU A 159 1.45 22.85 -23.73
N GLY A 160 1.88 21.73 -23.11
CA GLY A 160 1.03 20.85 -22.30
C GLY A 160 1.08 21.13 -20.79
N SER A 161 1.65 22.25 -20.35
CA SER A 161 1.71 22.60 -18.94
C SER A 161 0.53 23.43 -18.50
N GLN A 162 -0.06 23.09 -17.35
CA GLN A 162 -1.13 23.87 -16.72
C GLN A 162 -0.81 24.10 -15.26
N TYR A 163 -0.94 25.35 -14.81
CA TYR A 163 -0.77 25.75 -13.42
C TYR A 163 -2.13 25.90 -12.73
N PHE A 164 -2.24 25.31 -11.54
CA PHE A 164 -3.37 25.42 -10.64
C PHE A 164 -2.92 26.14 -9.37
N LYS A 165 -3.57 27.25 -9.06
CA LYS A 165 -3.35 27.92 -7.77
C LYS A 165 -4.16 27.22 -6.70
N LEU A 166 -3.56 26.88 -5.58
CA LEU A 166 -4.24 26.25 -4.45
C LEU A 166 -4.77 27.29 -3.47
N PRO A 167 -5.90 27.00 -2.78
CA PRO A 167 -6.73 25.81 -2.95
C PRO A 167 -7.56 25.84 -4.25
N ASP A 168 -7.68 24.68 -4.91
CA ASP A 168 -8.50 24.49 -6.10
C ASP A 168 -9.36 23.23 -5.91
N PRO A 169 -10.69 23.30 -6.08
CA PRO A 169 -11.59 22.16 -5.83
C PRO A 169 -11.39 20.99 -6.80
N GLN A 170 -10.64 21.19 -7.88
CA GLN A 170 -10.29 20.10 -8.80
C GLN A 170 -9.04 19.33 -8.38
N ILE A 171 -8.24 19.87 -7.48
CA ILE A 171 -6.95 19.32 -7.10
C ILE A 171 -7.08 18.59 -5.77
N LEU A 172 -6.89 17.28 -5.80
CA LEU A 172 -6.67 16.47 -4.62
C LEU A 172 -5.17 16.21 -4.53
N LEU A 173 -4.55 16.83 -3.56
CA LEU A 173 -3.11 16.71 -3.30
C LEU A 173 -2.90 16.21 -1.89
N ASP A 174 -2.05 15.19 -1.78
CA ASP A 174 -1.52 14.71 -0.51
C ASP A 174 0.01 14.78 -0.55
N VAL A 175 0.60 15.32 0.52
CA VAL A 175 2.04 15.50 0.65
C VAL A 175 2.44 15.20 2.08
N GLY A 176 3.40 14.31 2.25
CA GLY A 176 3.94 13.95 3.54
C GLY A 176 4.89 14.99 4.12
N TYR A 177 5.49 14.64 5.24
CA TYR A 177 6.41 15.52 5.97
C TYR A 177 7.65 15.87 5.12
N SER A 178 8.03 17.12 5.16
CA SER A 178 9.29 17.60 4.57
C SER A 178 10.02 18.57 5.51
N THR A 179 11.31 18.39 5.66
CA THR A 179 12.16 19.32 6.41
C THR A 179 12.27 20.69 5.75
N SER A 180 12.00 20.78 4.46
CA SER A 180 12.00 22.04 3.69
C SER A 180 10.62 22.69 3.57
N GLY A 181 9.58 22.06 4.12
CA GLY A 181 8.19 22.53 4.06
C GLY A 181 7.44 22.21 2.76
N ILE A 182 8.09 21.67 1.73
CA ILE A 182 7.47 21.39 0.43
C ILE A 182 7.96 20.05 -0.12
N GLY A 183 7.02 19.20 -0.54
CA GLY A 183 7.30 18.10 -1.45
C GLY A 183 7.49 16.71 -0.87
N GLY A 184 7.35 16.56 0.46
CA GLY A 184 7.49 15.27 1.13
C GLY A 184 8.96 14.80 1.28
N SER A 185 9.16 13.71 2.01
CA SER A 185 10.45 13.07 2.25
C SER A 185 10.34 11.56 1.99
N PRO A 186 10.47 11.12 0.74
CA PRO A 186 10.25 9.72 0.39
C PRO A 186 11.21 8.78 1.13
N VAL A 187 10.69 7.68 1.65
CA VAL A 187 11.45 6.62 2.35
C VAL A 187 12.56 6.05 1.45
N SER A 188 12.34 6.03 0.14
CA SER A 188 13.35 5.62 -0.84
C SER A 188 14.66 6.44 -0.74
N GLY A 189 14.58 7.72 -0.40
CA GLY A 189 15.74 8.57 -0.17
C GLY A 189 16.56 8.12 1.03
N THR A 190 15.91 7.77 2.13
CA THR A 190 16.56 7.24 3.33
C THR A 190 17.20 5.87 3.09
N LEU A 191 16.57 5.04 2.27
CA LEU A 191 17.07 3.71 1.92
C LEU A 191 18.17 3.74 0.84
N ALA A 192 18.34 4.83 0.11
CA ALA A 192 19.26 4.90 -1.03
C ALA A 192 20.70 4.45 -0.71
N PRO A 193 21.34 4.85 0.39
CA PRO A 193 22.70 4.39 0.73
C PRO A 193 22.75 2.88 0.98
N LEU A 194 21.77 2.33 1.72
CA LEU A 194 21.67 0.91 2.02
C LEU A 194 21.49 0.08 0.73
N LEU A 195 20.64 0.54 -0.15
CA LEU A 195 20.37 -0.14 -1.43
C LEU A 195 21.56 -0.04 -2.40
N ALA A 196 22.29 1.06 -2.38
CA ALA A 196 23.53 1.21 -3.16
C ALA A 196 24.60 0.20 -2.70
N GLU A 197 24.85 0.09 -1.41
CA GLU A 197 25.74 -0.92 -0.84
C GLU A 197 25.31 -2.36 -1.21
N ALA A 198 24.01 -2.65 -1.05
CA ALA A 198 23.45 -3.95 -1.43
C ALA A 198 23.72 -4.31 -2.90
N ARG A 199 23.62 -3.32 -3.77
CA ARG A 199 23.88 -3.48 -5.20
C ARG A 199 25.36 -3.72 -5.48
N GLU A 200 26.26 -2.93 -4.93
CA GLU A 200 27.71 -3.11 -5.11
C GLU A 200 28.11 -4.51 -4.68
N MET A 201 27.61 -4.99 -3.56
CA MET A 201 27.83 -6.35 -3.09
C MET A 201 27.26 -7.40 -4.06
N ALA A 202 26.08 -7.16 -4.64
CA ALA A 202 25.49 -8.05 -5.64
C ALA A 202 26.31 -8.07 -6.94
N GLU A 203 26.82 -6.93 -7.37
CA GLU A 203 27.69 -6.81 -8.55
C GLU A 203 29.03 -7.53 -8.31
N TYR A 204 29.63 -7.37 -7.15
CA TYR A 204 30.85 -8.09 -6.75
C TYR A 204 30.65 -9.61 -6.79
N ARG A 205 29.55 -10.11 -6.18
CA ARG A 205 29.22 -11.54 -6.22
C ARG A 205 29.02 -12.06 -7.64
N ARG A 206 28.32 -11.27 -8.48
CA ARG A 206 28.12 -11.62 -9.90
C ARG A 206 29.44 -11.70 -10.65
N ALA A 207 30.37 -10.80 -10.36
CA ALA A 207 31.71 -10.83 -10.95
C ALA A 207 32.48 -12.09 -10.53
N ILE A 208 32.45 -12.46 -9.24
CA ILE A 208 33.06 -13.70 -8.76
C ILE A 208 32.41 -14.91 -9.41
N ALA A 209 31.09 -15.00 -9.43
CA ALA A 209 30.38 -16.13 -10.05
C ALA A 209 30.68 -16.24 -11.55
N LYS A 210 30.75 -15.11 -12.26
CA LYS A 210 31.11 -15.05 -13.69
C LYS A 210 32.56 -15.52 -13.94
N ASN A 211 33.44 -15.32 -12.96
CA ASN A 211 34.82 -15.81 -13.01
C ASN A 211 34.97 -17.26 -12.50
N GLY A 212 33.88 -18.02 -12.35
CA GLY A 212 33.87 -19.42 -11.95
C GLY A 212 34.01 -19.67 -10.45
N GLY A 213 33.73 -18.66 -9.64
CA GLY A 213 33.87 -18.75 -8.17
C GLY A 213 35.33 -18.82 -7.71
N GLN A 214 36.28 -18.63 -8.61
CA GLN A 214 37.70 -18.69 -8.28
C GLN A 214 38.14 -17.44 -7.52
N ILE A 215 38.82 -17.69 -6.42
CA ILE A 215 39.52 -16.65 -5.66
C ILE A 215 40.55 -15.98 -6.59
N PRO A 216 40.75 -14.64 -6.52
CA PRO A 216 41.78 -14.00 -7.27
C PRO A 216 43.11 -14.69 -7.03
N ALA A 217 43.71 -15.22 -8.07
CA ALA A 217 44.97 -15.87 -8.02
C ALA A 217 45.90 -15.24 -9.10
N TYR A 218 47.13 -15.17 -8.81
CA TYR A 218 48.16 -14.80 -9.80
C TYR A 218 49.12 -15.96 -10.01
N ILE A 219 49.64 -16.04 -11.22
CA ILE A 219 50.67 -17.01 -11.57
C ILE A 219 52.00 -16.34 -11.37
N SER A 220 52.81 -16.86 -10.46
CA SER A 220 54.19 -16.46 -10.22
C SER A 220 55.11 -17.30 -11.09
N ARG A 221 56.00 -16.66 -11.81
CA ARG A 221 57.08 -17.31 -12.60
C ARG A 221 58.42 -16.92 -12.00
N PRO A 222 59.38 -17.83 -11.79
CA PRO A 222 60.70 -17.50 -11.32
C PRO A 222 61.43 -16.51 -12.21
N LYS A 223 62.21 -15.59 -11.64
CA LYS A 223 62.97 -14.59 -12.42
C LYS A 223 64.02 -15.24 -13.30
N GLU A 224 64.52 -16.39 -12.91
CA GLU A 224 65.51 -17.19 -13.61
C GLU A 224 64.98 -17.82 -14.90
N MET A 225 63.67 -17.88 -15.08
CA MET A 225 62.98 -18.44 -16.23
C MET A 225 62.14 -17.38 -16.95
N PRO A 226 62.75 -16.38 -17.60
CA PRO A 226 61.99 -15.34 -18.31
C PRO A 226 61.22 -15.93 -19.49
N TRP A 227 60.19 -15.20 -19.95
CA TRP A 227 59.45 -15.59 -21.14
C TRP A 227 60.37 -15.59 -22.36
N PRO A 228 60.30 -16.63 -23.23
CA PRO A 228 61.13 -16.66 -24.43
C PRO A 228 60.79 -15.53 -25.41
N SER A 229 59.55 -15.12 -25.48
CA SER A 229 59.07 -13.99 -26.27
C SER A 229 57.75 -13.45 -25.72
N GLN A 230 57.33 -12.29 -26.21
CA GLN A 230 56.01 -11.71 -25.87
C GLN A 230 54.88 -12.56 -26.38
N GLU A 231 55.03 -13.15 -27.57
CA GLU A 231 54.05 -14.02 -28.17
C GLU A 231 53.80 -15.27 -27.32
N ALA A 232 54.87 -15.88 -26.77
CA ALA A 232 54.74 -17.01 -25.84
C ALA A 232 54.01 -16.67 -24.53
N GLN A 233 54.18 -15.47 -24.05
CA GLN A 233 53.43 -14.95 -22.89
C GLN A 233 51.97 -14.77 -23.24
N ASP A 234 51.64 -14.19 -24.41
CA ASP A 234 50.27 -13.91 -24.83
C ASP A 234 49.54 -15.21 -25.15
N GLU A 235 50.21 -16.22 -25.75
CA GLU A 235 49.62 -17.54 -25.97
C GLU A 235 49.32 -18.27 -24.67
N PHE A 236 50.20 -18.17 -23.65
CA PHE A 236 49.92 -18.73 -22.33
C PHE A 236 48.74 -18.03 -21.68
N VAL A 237 48.68 -16.70 -21.71
CA VAL A 237 47.54 -15.94 -21.17
C VAL A 237 46.22 -16.29 -21.86
N GLN A 238 46.26 -16.48 -23.19
CA GLN A 238 45.08 -16.92 -23.90
C GLN A 238 44.68 -18.37 -23.55
N GLY A 239 45.65 -19.28 -23.42
CA GLY A 239 45.42 -20.64 -22.96
C GLY A 239 44.76 -20.68 -21.59
N MET A 240 45.21 -19.84 -20.64
CA MET A 240 44.65 -19.75 -19.32
C MET A 240 43.20 -19.19 -19.29
N ARG A 241 42.80 -18.41 -20.30
CA ARG A 241 41.40 -17.95 -20.42
C ARG A 241 40.41 -19.10 -20.61
N ASN A 242 40.85 -20.21 -21.23
CA ASN A 242 40.01 -21.39 -21.44
C ASN A 242 39.64 -22.10 -20.12
N TYR A 243 40.39 -21.88 -19.04
CA TYR A 243 40.12 -22.43 -17.72
C TYR A 243 39.23 -21.52 -16.87
N LYS A 244 38.95 -20.28 -17.31
CA LYS A 244 37.99 -19.38 -16.66
C LYS A 244 36.55 -19.76 -17.01
N ALA A 245 35.62 -19.21 -16.23
CA ALA A 245 34.19 -19.42 -16.47
C ALA A 245 33.81 -19.03 -17.91
N GLY A 246 33.15 -19.93 -18.61
CA GLY A 246 32.79 -19.80 -20.05
C GLY A 246 33.85 -20.27 -21.04
N GLY A 247 35.01 -20.70 -20.59
CA GLY A 247 36.01 -21.34 -21.43
C GLY A 247 35.78 -22.84 -21.57
N ASN A 248 36.31 -23.44 -22.62
CA ASN A 248 36.12 -24.90 -22.93
C ASN A 248 36.68 -25.86 -21.87
N LEU A 249 37.61 -25.39 -21.03
CA LEU A 249 38.28 -26.13 -19.96
C LEU A 249 37.88 -25.59 -18.56
N ALA A 250 36.78 -24.92 -18.47
CA ALA A 250 36.33 -24.31 -17.20
C ALA A 250 36.15 -25.40 -16.12
N GLY A 251 36.77 -25.19 -14.96
CA GLY A 251 36.81 -26.19 -13.87
C GLY A 251 37.88 -27.25 -13.99
N GLY A 252 38.66 -27.25 -15.06
CA GLY A 252 39.85 -28.12 -15.23
C GLY A 252 41.07 -27.58 -14.48
N TRP A 253 42.13 -28.41 -14.44
CA TRP A 253 43.42 -28.05 -13.84
C TRP A 253 44.40 -27.62 -14.93
N PRO A 254 44.93 -26.38 -14.90
CA PRO A 254 45.95 -25.96 -15.81
C PRO A 254 47.31 -26.64 -15.46
N LEU A 255 47.99 -27.16 -16.47
CA LEU A 255 49.34 -27.62 -16.29
C LEU A 255 50.32 -26.41 -16.37
N LEU A 256 51.09 -26.22 -15.29
CA LEU A 256 52.07 -25.16 -15.19
C LEU A 256 53.46 -25.70 -15.41
N ASN A 257 54.23 -25.06 -16.31
CA ASN A 257 55.59 -25.42 -16.65
C ASN A 257 56.60 -24.43 -16.05
N ASP A 258 57.86 -24.71 -16.13
CA ASP A 258 58.98 -23.80 -15.81
C ASP A 258 58.97 -23.23 -14.36
N GLY A 259 58.53 -24.05 -13.42
CA GLY A 259 58.47 -23.66 -12.00
C GLY A 259 57.42 -22.56 -11.66
N MET A 260 56.43 -22.41 -12.53
CA MET A 260 55.33 -21.49 -12.25
C MET A 260 54.48 -22.03 -11.09
N GLU A 261 54.05 -21.15 -10.22
CA GLU A 261 53.20 -21.41 -9.08
C GLU A 261 51.92 -20.57 -9.14
N ILE A 262 50.78 -21.18 -8.84
CA ILE A 262 49.54 -20.43 -8.60
C ILE A 262 49.56 -19.98 -7.15
N LYS A 263 49.59 -18.67 -6.93
CA LYS A 263 49.46 -18.06 -5.61
C LYS A 263 48.08 -17.44 -5.50
N THR A 264 47.32 -17.93 -4.56
CA THR A 264 46.02 -17.34 -4.22
C THR A 264 46.26 -16.10 -3.40
N VAL A 265 45.61 -15.01 -3.74
CA VAL A 265 45.54 -13.84 -2.87
C VAL A 265 44.52 -14.17 -1.79
N ASP A 266 44.83 -13.90 -0.53
CA ASP A 266 43.87 -13.94 0.56
C ASP A 266 42.84 -12.83 0.34
N ALA A 267 41.92 -13.10 -0.56
CA ALA A 267 40.75 -12.25 -0.81
C ALA A 267 39.59 -12.77 0.06
N PHE A 268 38.75 -11.88 0.49
CA PHE A 268 37.52 -12.20 1.20
C PHE A 268 36.77 -13.30 0.45
N LYS A 269 36.54 -14.43 1.09
CA LYS A 269 35.70 -15.49 0.54
C LYS A 269 34.24 -15.08 0.68
N PRO A 270 33.36 -15.42 -0.30
CA PRO A 270 31.92 -15.15 -0.19
C PRO A 270 31.29 -15.74 1.08
N ILE A 271 31.81 -16.85 1.59
CA ILE A 271 31.41 -17.48 2.85
C ILE A 271 31.79 -16.62 4.07
N ASP A 272 32.94 -15.93 4.01
CA ASP A 272 33.41 -15.07 5.10
C ASP A 272 32.60 -13.77 5.20
N MET A 273 31.82 -13.44 4.19
CA MET A 273 31.00 -12.24 4.12
C MET A 273 29.58 -12.40 4.70
N GLN A 274 29.24 -13.57 5.24
CA GLN A 274 27.87 -13.85 5.76
C GLN A 274 26.77 -13.31 4.83
N ASP A 275 26.92 -13.58 3.53
CA ASP A 275 26.16 -12.95 2.45
C ASP A 275 24.65 -13.20 2.54
N ILE A 276 24.25 -14.35 3.05
CA ILE A 276 22.84 -14.70 3.24
C ILE A 276 22.24 -13.82 4.35
N ASP A 277 22.94 -13.71 5.46
CA ASP A 277 22.51 -12.90 6.60
C ASP A 277 22.47 -11.41 6.25
N ALA A 278 23.41 -10.93 5.45
CA ALA A 278 23.42 -9.55 4.96
C ALA A 278 22.20 -9.22 4.08
N ARG A 279 21.81 -10.14 3.20
CA ARG A 279 20.59 -9.97 2.37
C ARG A 279 19.30 -9.96 3.20
N ASP A 280 19.22 -10.84 4.18
CA ASP A 280 18.07 -10.90 5.06
C ASP A 280 18.00 -9.66 5.95
N ARG A 281 19.14 -9.11 6.36
CA ARG A 281 19.20 -7.85 7.09
C ARG A 281 18.70 -6.67 6.25
N ILE A 282 19.10 -6.57 4.99
CA ILE A 282 18.59 -5.53 4.09
C ILE A 282 17.06 -5.60 3.96
N ARG A 283 16.48 -6.78 3.82
CA ARG A 283 15.02 -6.98 3.79
C ARG A 283 14.34 -6.50 5.06
N ILE A 284 14.95 -6.79 6.21
CA ILE A 284 14.46 -6.35 7.53
C ILE A 284 14.55 -4.83 7.65
N ASP A 285 15.67 -4.23 7.24
CA ASP A 285 15.85 -2.78 7.32
C ASP A 285 14.88 -2.03 6.40
N VAL A 286 14.61 -2.56 5.20
CA VAL A 286 13.56 -2.05 4.32
C VAL A 286 12.18 -2.16 4.97
N ALA A 287 11.83 -3.30 5.57
CA ALA A 287 10.56 -3.48 6.27
C ALA A 287 10.40 -2.48 7.43
N ASN A 288 11.44 -2.32 8.23
CA ASN A 288 11.47 -1.40 9.37
C ASN A 288 11.31 0.06 8.92
N ALA A 289 11.88 0.45 7.78
CA ALA A 289 11.74 1.81 7.23
C ALA A 289 10.30 2.16 6.86
N PHE A 290 9.48 1.15 6.54
CA PHE A 290 8.04 1.30 6.31
C PHE A 290 7.20 0.90 7.53
N HIS A 291 7.79 0.69 8.69
CA HIS A 291 7.10 0.30 9.93
C HIS A 291 6.24 -0.98 9.80
N ILE A 292 6.68 -1.92 8.97
CA ILE A 292 6.03 -3.23 8.79
C ILE A 292 6.91 -4.32 9.39
N ALA A 293 6.32 -5.20 10.19
CA ALA A 293 7.05 -6.34 10.75
C ALA A 293 7.54 -7.28 9.62
N PRO A 294 8.82 -7.68 9.64
CA PRO A 294 9.38 -8.60 8.63
C PRO A 294 8.63 -9.93 8.53
N GLU A 295 8.02 -10.37 9.62
CA GLU A 295 7.20 -11.58 9.70
C GLU A 295 5.94 -11.49 8.82
N ASN A 296 5.30 -10.32 8.76
CA ASN A 296 4.12 -10.06 7.93
C ASN A 296 4.44 -10.04 6.43
N LEU A 297 5.71 -9.83 6.07
CA LEU A 297 6.21 -9.84 4.70
C LEU A 297 6.79 -11.18 4.27
N GLY A 298 6.90 -12.15 5.20
CA GLY A 298 7.56 -13.44 4.97
C GLY A 298 9.09 -13.33 4.91
N PHE A 299 9.69 -12.26 5.41
CA PHE A 299 11.14 -12.09 5.49
C PHE A 299 11.74 -12.83 6.69
N ARG A 300 10.92 -13.15 7.68
CA ARG A 300 11.25 -14.02 8.83
C ARG A 300 10.18 -15.07 9.02
N SER A 301 10.58 -16.24 9.52
CA SER A 301 9.65 -17.28 9.91
C SER A 301 9.11 -16.97 11.30
N GLY A 302 7.82 -16.67 11.41
CA GLY A 302 7.11 -16.62 12.68
C GLY A 302 6.82 -18.06 13.19
N THR A 303 6.75 -18.24 14.50
CA THR A 303 6.23 -19.49 15.08
C THR A 303 4.71 -19.54 14.89
N ASN A 304 4.16 -20.72 14.66
CA ASN A 304 2.71 -20.92 14.42
C ASN A 304 1.82 -20.35 15.54
N SER A 305 2.33 -20.27 16.78
CA SER A 305 1.63 -19.69 17.92
C SER A 305 1.41 -18.16 17.82
N ASN A 306 2.16 -17.45 16.99
CA ASN A 306 2.15 -16.01 16.91
C ASN A 306 1.47 -15.46 15.65
N ILE A 307 1.02 -16.31 14.74
CA ILE A 307 0.43 -15.86 13.44
C ILE A 307 -0.82 -14.99 13.64
N ALA A 308 -1.67 -15.35 14.59
CA ALA A 308 -2.88 -14.56 14.89
C ALA A 308 -2.52 -13.18 15.44
N SER A 309 -1.55 -13.10 16.34
CA SER A 309 -1.04 -11.85 16.91
C SER A 309 -0.39 -10.96 15.84
N PHE A 310 0.39 -11.53 14.92
CA PHE A 310 0.97 -10.76 13.80
C PHE A 310 -0.08 -10.21 12.85
N LYS A 311 -1.16 -10.95 12.58
CA LYS A 311 -2.27 -10.43 11.78
C LYS A 311 -2.99 -9.28 12.46
N GLU A 312 -3.25 -9.38 13.74
CA GLU A 312 -3.87 -8.31 14.52
C GLU A 312 -2.97 -7.07 14.57
N GLN A 313 -1.68 -7.25 14.85
CA GLN A 313 -0.68 -6.19 14.81
C GLN A 313 -0.62 -5.50 13.44
N MET A 314 -0.64 -6.28 12.36
CA MET A 314 -0.62 -5.76 10.99
C MET A 314 -1.75 -4.77 10.73
N TRP A 315 -2.98 -5.10 11.13
CA TRP A 315 -4.13 -4.22 10.88
C TRP A 315 -4.21 -3.05 11.86
N ASN A 316 -4.01 -3.31 13.16
CA ASN A 316 -4.26 -2.31 14.20
C ASN A 316 -3.09 -1.33 14.39
N VAL A 317 -1.86 -1.75 14.08
CA VAL A 317 -0.65 -0.95 14.35
C VAL A 317 0.06 -0.54 13.06
N GLU A 318 0.28 -1.49 12.14
CA GLU A 318 1.13 -1.25 10.98
C GLU A 318 0.40 -0.55 9.83
N LEU A 319 -0.79 -1.04 9.47
CA LEU A 319 -1.56 -0.50 8.33
C LEU A 319 -2.47 0.66 8.72
N MET A 320 -2.94 0.72 9.97
CA MET A 320 -3.89 1.75 10.41
C MET A 320 -3.40 3.18 10.17
N PRO A 321 -2.14 3.56 10.45
CA PRO A 321 -1.65 4.92 10.15
C PRO A 321 -1.75 5.28 8.67
N TYR A 322 -1.43 4.36 7.77
CA TYR A 322 -1.56 4.57 6.33
C TYR A 322 -3.01 4.69 5.88
N ILE A 323 -3.90 3.88 6.47
CA ILE A 323 -5.35 3.93 6.20
C ILE A 323 -5.91 5.28 6.61
N VAL A 324 -5.62 5.72 7.84
CA VAL A 324 -6.11 6.98 8.41
C VAL A 324 -5.60 8.18 7.59
N ALA A 325 -4.31 8.20 7.23
CA ALA A 325 -3.75 9.26 6.41
C ALA A 325 -4.45 9.34 5.05
N PHE A 326 -4.61 8.20 4.37
CA PHE A 326 -5.26 8.15 3.07
C PHE A 326 -6.74 8.54 3.13
N GLU A 327 -7.46 8.09 4.16
CA GLU A 327 -8.86 8.44 4.41
C GLU A 327 -9.03 9.95 4.67
N GLN A 328 -8.18 10.52 5.51
CA GLN A 328 -8.20 11.95 5.81
C GLN A 328 -7.90 12.80 4.58
N SER A 329 -6.95 12.40 3.74
CA SER A 329 -6.63 13.10 2.49
C SER A 329 -7.80 13.10 1.51
N LEU A 330 -8.54 11.99 1.39
CA LEU A 330 -9.76 11.93 0.59
C LEU A 330 -10.88 12.81 1.19
N ASN A 331 -11.01 12.82 2.51
CA ASN A 331 -12.05 13.57 3.22
C ASN A 331 -11.79 15.08 3.24
N LEU A 332 -10.55 15.50 3.09
CA LEU A 332 -10.19 16.92 3.15
C LEU A 332 -10.85 17.74 2.05
N LEU A 333 -11.00 17.18 0.85
CA LEU A 333 -11.43 17.93 -0.33
C LEU A 333 -12.68 17.37 -1.01
N LEU A 334 -12.86 16.05 -1.06
CA LEU A 334 -13.91 15.43 -1.87
C LEU A 334 -15.33 15.79 -1.42
N PRO A 335 -15.68 15.73 -0.12
CA PRO A 335 -17.02 16.08 0.33
C PRO A 335 -17.41 17.51 -0.02
N ASP A 336 -16.55 18.47 0.25
CA ASP A 336 -16.78 19.90 -0.02
C ASP A 336 -16.82 20.19 -1.52
N ALA A 337 -15.88 19.61 -2.29
CA ALA A 337 -15.84 19.76 -3.74
C ALA A 337 -17.11 19.23 -4.42
N LEU A 338 -17.75 18.22 -3.84
CA LEU A 338 -19.01 17.64 -4.34
C LEU A 338 -20.27 18.27 -3.73
N GLY A 339 -20.13 19.28 -2.86
CA GLY A 339 -21.24 19.94 -2.20
C GLY A 339 -21.95 19.07 -1.17
N GLN A 340 -21.21 18.17 -0.52
CA GLN A 340 -21.69 17.22 0.48
C GLN A 340 -20.88 17.32 1.78
N PRO A 341 -20.88 18.48 2.47
CA PRO A 341 -20.02 18.73 3.62
C PRO A 341 -20.31 17.82 4.83
N ASP A 342 -21.53 17.28 4.93
CA ASP A 342 -21.92 16.35 5.99
C ASP A 342 -21.55 14.90 5.68
N ALA A 343 -21.10 14.61 4.45
CA ALA A 343 -20.66 13.30 4.08
C ALA A 343 -19.17 13.09 4.40
N TYR A 344 -18.81 11.84 4.65
CA TYR A 344 -17.42 11.45 4.82
C TYR A 344 -17.17 10.03 4.33
N ILE A 345 -15.92 9.76 4.02
CA ILE A 345 -15.42 8.48 3.54
C ILE A 345 -14.78 7.75 4.73
N GLU A 346 -15.08 6.49 4.89
CA GLU A 346 -14.52 5.62 5.94
C GLU A 346 -14.07 4.29 5.33
N ALA A 347 -12.86 3.86 5.65
CA ALA A 347 -12.34 2.56 5.27
C ALA A 347 -12.94 1.47 6.16
N ASN A 348 -13.59 0.48 5.56
CA ASN A 348 -14.16 -0.63 6.31
C ASN A 348 -13.09 -1.68 6.65
N VAL A 349 -12.34 -1.43 7.72
CA VAL A 349 -11.29 -2.32 8.23
C VAL A 349 -11.88 -3.62 8.76
N ASP A 350 -13.08 -3.58 9.36
CA ASP A 350 -13.76 -4.76 9.90
C ASP A 350 -13.98 -5.85 8.83
N ALA A 351 -14.15 -5.44 7.57
CA ALA A 351 -14.25 -6.39 6.46
C ALA A 351 -13.01 -7.27 6.29
N LYS A 352 -11.84 -6.85 6.82
CA LYS A 352 -10.57 -7.57 6.75
C LYS A 352 -10.18 -8.28 8.03
N LEU A 353 -10.64 -7.76 9.17
CA LEU A 353 -10.43 -8.37 10.49
C LEU A 353 -11.29 -9.61 10.73
N ARG A 354 -12.25 -9.87 9.85
CA ARG A 354 -13.12 -11.04 9.94
C ARG A 354 -12.24 -12.29 10.00
N GLY A 355 -12.34 -13.01 11.12
CA GLY A 355 -11.65 -14.26 11.40
C GLY A 355 -11.97 -15.37 10.41
N THR A 356 -11.70 -16.62 10.77
CA THR A 356 -12.10 -17.79 9.99
C THR A 356 -13.62 -17.74 9.76
N PHE A 357 -14.07 -18.39 8.69
CA PHE A 357 -15.50 -18.46 8.35
C PHE A 357 -16.34 -18.91 9.56
N SER A 358 -15.84 -19.88 10.34
CA SER A 358 -16.46 -20.38 11.56
C SER A 358 -16.59 -19.30 12.64
N GLU A 359 -15.53 -18.54 12.91
CA GLU A 359 -15.55 -17.46 13.91
C GLU A 359 -16.51 -16.35 13.51
N GLN A 360 -16.55 -16.00 12.23
CA GLN A 360 -17.48 -15.00 11.72
C GLN A 360 -18.95 -15.43 11.91
N TYR A 361 -19.29 -16.68 11.54
CA TYR A 361 -20.63 -17.20 11.74
C TYR A 361 -21.02 -17.26 13.22
N GLN A 362 -20.10 -17.64 14.08
CA GLN A 362 -20.34 -17.67 15.52
C GLN A 362 -20.56 -16.27 16.09
N ALA A 363 -19.75 -15.28 15.67
CA ALA A 363 -19.90 -13.89 16.09
C ALA A 363 -21.24 -13.30 15.62
N LEU A 364 -21.62 -13.50 14.36
CA LEU A 364 -22.89 -13.04 13.80
C LEU A 364 -24.09 -13.72 14.47
N SER A 365 -24.01 -15.03 14.72
CA SER A 365 -25.06 -15.77 15.45
C SER A 365 -25.24 -15.24 16.87
N THR A 366 -24.13 -14.92 17.55
CA THR A 366 -24.19 -14.32 18.89
C THR A 366 -24.77 -12.91 18.85
N ALA A 367 -24.38 -12.08 17.88
CA ALA A 367 -24.85 -10.71 17.72
C ALA A 367 -26.36 -10.65 17.40
N THR A 368 -26.86 -11.51 16.53
CA THR A 368 -28.29 -11.60 16.20
C THR A 368 -29.11 -12.16 17.34
N GLY A 369 -28.55 -13.06 18.15
CA GLY A 369 -29.26 -13.65 19.32
C GLY A 369 -29.28 -12.78 20.56
N ARG A 370 -28.61 -11.63 20.60
CA ARG A 370 -28.48 -10.72 21.77
C ARG A 370 -29.03 -9.30 21.54
N SER A 371 -29.92 -9.11 20.61
CA SER A 371 -30.51 -7.80 20.28
C SER A 371 -29.47 -6.73 19.86
N PHE A 372 -28.29 -7.15 19.43
CA PHE A 372 -27.23 -6.25 18.99
C PHE A 372 -27.30 -5.96 17.48
N MET A 373 -27.80 -6.95 16.70
CA MET A 373 -27.85 -6.90 15.24
C MET A 373 -29.11 -7.62 14.73
N THR A 374 -29.74 -7.08 13.70
CA THR A 374 -30.87 -7.73 13.06
C THR A 374 -30.40 -8.90 12.18
N THR A 375 -31.29 -9.85 11.90
CA THR A 375 -31.01 -10.98 11.01
C THR A 375 -30.63 -10.49 9.60
N ASN A 376 -31.30 -9.43 9.08
CA ASN A 376 -31.04 -8.90 7.76
C ASN A 376 -29.69 -8.15 7.68
N GLU A 377 -29.26 -7.51 8.76
CA GLU A 377 -27.91 -6.92 8.84
C GLU A 377 -26.82 -7.99 8.78
N ALA A 378 -26.98 -9.10 9.54
CA ALA A 378 -26.06 -10.23 9.49
C ALA A 378 -26.04 -10.88 8.09
N ARG A 379 -27.21 -11.05 7.46
CA ARG A 379 -27.33 -11.58 6.09
C ARG A 379 -26.64 -10.68 5.07
N ARG A 380 -26.77 -9.35 5.20
CA ARG A 380 -26.08 -8.37 4.35
C ARG A 380 -24.57 -8.46 4.48
N ILE A 381 -24.06 -8.69 5.69
CA ILE A 381 -22.63 -8.91 5.92
C ILE A 381 -22.12 -10.15 5.19
N LEU A 382 -22.95 -11.20 5.12
CA LEU A 382 -22.62 -12.46 4.43
C LEU A 382 -23.01 -12.46 2.93
N ASN A 383 -23.49 -11.32 2.41
CA ASN A 383 -23.97 -11.17 1.03
C ASN A 383 -25.17 -12.08 0.69
N TYR A 384 -26.03 -12.34 1.66
CA TYR A 384 -27.30 -13.05 1.45
C TYR A 384 -28.46 -12.07 1.22
N PRO A 385 -29.48 -12.44 0.44
CA PRO A 385 -30.68 -11.64 0.24
C PRO A 385 -31.45 -11.46 1.56
N LYS A 386 -32.21 -10.36 1.67
CA LYS A 386 -33.08 -10.09 2.83
C LYS A 386 -34.14 -11.17 3.00
N LEU A 387 -34.56 -11.35 4.25
CA LEU A 387 -35.72 -12.16 4.64
C LEU A 387 -36.82 -11.24 5.16
N ASP A 388 -38.08 -11.58 4.87
CA ASP A 388 -39.22 -10.90 5.43
C ASP A 388 -39.27 -11.13 6.96
N GLY A 389 -39.47 -10.05 7.73
CA GLY A 389 -39.42 -10.08 9.20
C GLY A 389 -38.04 -10.13 9.80
N GLY A 390 -36.96 -10.09 8.98
CA GLY A 390 -35.59 -10.16 9.45
C GLY A 390 -34.99 -8.82 9.88
N ASP A 391 -35.74 -7.72 9.84
CA ASP A 391 -35.30 -6.38 10.28
C ASP A 391 -35.65 -6.09 11.74
N GLU A 392 -36.29 -7.03 12.43
CA GLU A 392 -36.59 -6.93 13.86
C GLU A 392 -35.44 -7.48 14.69
N LEU A 393 -35.14 -6.78 15.82
CA LEU A 393 -34.17 -7.25 16.79
C LEU A 393 -34.76 -8.39 17.63
N VAL A 394 -34.05 -9.50 17.71
CA VAL A 394 -34.44 -10.64 18.55
C VAL A 394 -34.13 -10.32 19.98
N THR A 395 -35.13 -10.15 20.84
CA THR A 395 -34.95 -10.01 22.29
C THR A 395 -35.03 -11.38 22.95
N PRO A 396 -33.98 -11.88 23.60
CA PRO A 396 -34.00 -13.13 24.32
C PRO A 396 -35.07 -13.09 25.43
N LEU A 397 -35.84 -14.15 25.58
CA LEU A 397 -36.94 -14.26 26.58
C LEU A 397 -36.46 -14.12 28.04
N ASN A 398 -35.15 -14.23 28.27
CA ASN A 398 -34.53 -14.13 29.61
C ASN A 398 -33.95 -12.73 29.90
N VAL A 399 -34.15 -11.75 29.03
CA VAL A 399 -33.66 -10.38 29.20
C VAL A 399 -34.85 -9.44 29.35
N ALA A 400 -35.00 -8.82 30.51
CA ALA A 400 -35.99 -7.76 30.73
C ALA A 400 -35.47 -6.44 30.15
N THR A 401 -36.24 -5.82 29.27
CA THR A 401 -35.94 -4.50 28.71
C THR A 401 -36.61 -3.42 29.52
N GLY A 402 -35.82 -2.47 30.05
CA GLY A 402 -36.36 -1.17 30.51
C GLY A 402 -37.39 -1.20 31.64
N GLY A 403 -37.18 -2.02 32.68
CA GLY A 403 -38.05 -2.05 33.85
C GLY A 403 -39.34 -2.83 33.70
N GLN A 404 -39.54 -3.54 32.62
CA GLN A 404 -40.62 -4.51 32.50
C GLN A 404 -40.27 -5.79 33.28
N PRO A 405 -41.22 -6.40 34.02
CA PRO A 405 -40.97 -7.66 34.71
C PRO A 405 -40.67 -8.76 33.69
N SER A 406 -39.66 -9.58 33.97
CA SER A 406 -39.30 -10.76 33.17
C SER A 406 -40.51 -11.66 32.98
N PRO A 407 -40.76 -12.28 31.81
CA PRO A 407 -41.81 -13.26 31.64
C PRO A 407 -41.77 -14.41 32.64
N GLN A 408 -40.65 -14.66 33.30
CA GLN A 408 -40.49 -15.64 34.35
C GLN A 408 -40.99 -15.13 35.74
N ASP A 409 -41.14 -13.82 35.94
CA ASP A 409 -41.63 -13.22 37.21
C ASP A 409 -43.17 -13.10 37.22
N GLY A 410 -43.84 -13.28 36.10
CA GLY A 410 -45.28 -13.18 35.96
C GLY A 410 -46.11 -14.25 36.69
N GLY A 411 -45.46 -15.22 37.33
CA GLY A 411 -46.11 -16.30 38.08
C GLY A 411 -46.19 -16.05 39.59
N ARG A 412 -45.54 -15.01 40.16
CA ARG A 412 -45.46 -14.79 41.63
C ARG A 412 -46.19 -13.62 42.18
N THR A 413 -46.74 -12.74 41.36
CA THR A 413 -47.36 -11.49 41.86
C THR A 413 -48.90 -11.57 42.07
N GLN A 414 -49.58 -12.68 41.80
CA GLN A 414 -51.02 -12.79 42.03
C GLN A 414 -51.44 -13.40 43.38
N ASN A 415 -50.53 -13.84 44.24
CA ASN A 415 -50.87 -14.44 45.53
C ASN A 415 -50.56 -13.61 46.81
N ALA A 416 -50.20 -12.34 46.67
CA ALA A 416 -49.88 -11.51 47.84
C ALA A 416 -50.96 -10.50 48.26
N GLN A 417 -52.15 -10.49 47.64
CA GLN A 417 -53.20 -9.51 47.98
C GLN A 417 -54.52 -10.11 48.48
N GLN A 418 -54.55 -11.38 48.87
CA GLN A 418 -55.77 -11.95 49.54
C GLN A 418 -55.40 -12.67 50.84
N ASN A 419 -55.01 -11.95 51.87
CA ASN A 419 -55.19 -12.40 53.24
C ASN A 419 -54.95 -11.21 54.20
N ASN A 420 -55.96 -10.41 54.38
CA ASN A 420 -56.07 -9.57 55.54
C ASN A 420 -57.38 -10.01 56.30
N PRO A 421 -57.29 -10.74 57.40
CA PRO A 421 -58.46 -10.97 58.21
C PRO A 421 -58.73 -9.75 59.08
N VAL A 422 -59.88 -9.20 58.87
CA VAL A 422 -60.54 -8.29 59.81
C VAL A 422 -60.79 -9.06 61.12
N ASN A 423 -60.18 -8.62 62.21
CA ASN A 423 -60.60 -8.98 63.52
C ASN A 423 -61.18 -7.71 64.21
N GLY A 424 -62.50 -7.80 64.28
CA GLY A 424 -63.25 -6.92 65.24
C GLY A 424 -63.24 -7.51 66.61
N GLU A 425 -63.25 -6.61 67.50
CA GLU A 425 -63.86 -6.48 68.82
C GLU A 425 -64.07 -7.69 69.74
N GLY A 426 -63.69 -7.50 70.97
CA GLY A 426 -64.43 -8.09 72.08
C GLY A 426 -63.69 -8.29 73.38
N GLN A 427 -63.87 -7.33 74.33
CA GLN A 427 -63.73 -7.34 75.77
C GLN A 427 -62.34 -7.22 76.40
#